data_ee0e963a7c7dd370f891c2bccf361a0f
#
_entry.id   ee0e963a7c7dd370f891c2bccf361a0f
#
_cell.length_a   1.000
_cell.length_b   1.000
_cell.length_c   1.000
_cell.angle_alpha   90.00
_cell.angle_beta   90.00
_cell.angle_gamma   90.00
#
_symmetry.space_group_name_H-M   'P 1'
#
loop_
_entity.id
_entity.type
_entity.pdbx_description
1 polymer ?
#
loop_
_entity_poly.entity_id
_entity_poly.type
_entity_poly.pdbx_seq_one_letter_code
_entity_poly.pdbx_strand_id
1 'polypeptide(L)'
;MSNESSSSSYLKSVTSNIVKIDFNKDTYDYEYEVSNDVDKMDLVAQAEDSNAKIDISNQTLKIGENTIKITVTAKNKDKKVYTFSINRKEMEKENQIDEKDDDVIPISDSVETKKPNKTGFVLLLGILIGVMIIDLVIMKKNKYKK
;
A
#
# COMPACT_ATOMS: atom_id res chain seq x y z
N MET A 1 32.00 -38.64 -0.98
CA MET A 1 30.83 -37.88 -1.42
C MET A 1 30.76 -36.63 -0.55
N SER A 2 31.24 -35.49 -1.06
CA SER A 2 31.17 -34.21 -0.35
C SER A 2 29.72 -33.80 -0.29
N ASN A 3 29.15 -33.80 0.90
CA ASN A 3 27.87 -33.21 1.19
C ASN A 3 28.04 -31.69 1.04
N GLU A 4 27.92 -31.18 -0.18
CA GLU A 4 27.86 -29.73 -0.41
C GLU A 4 26.56 -29.25 0.24
N SER A 5 26.71 -28.76 1.46
CA SER A 5 25.64 -28.07 2.17
C SER A 5 25.18 -26.92 1.29
N SER A 6 23.98 -27.01 0.75
CA SER A 6 23.36 -25.92 -0.01
C SER A 6 23.53 -24.63 0.77
N SER A 7 24.09 -23.60 0.12
CA SER A 7 24.30 -22.29 0.72
C SER A 7 23.47 -21.25 -0.04
N SER A 8 22.13 -21.33 0.11
CA SER A 8 21.20 -20.41 -0.53
C SER A 8 20.93 -19.20 0.35
N SER A 9 21.00 -18.01 -0.24
CA SER A 9 20.57 -16.75 0.37
C SER A 9 19.17 -16.30 -0.11
N TYR A 10 18.42 -17.18 -0.75
CA TYR A 10 17.05 -16.87 -1.19
C TYR A 10 16.03 -17.13 -0.07
N LEU A 11 14.95 -16.34 -0.11
CA LEU A 11 13.73 -16.65 0.63
C LEU A 11 12.94 -17.73 -0.10
N LYS A 12 12.34 -18.61 0.67
CA LYS A 12 11.36 -19.60 0.22
C LYS A 12 9.96 -19.01 0.18
N SER A 13 9.61 -18.23 1.22
CA SER A 13 8.31 -17.62 1.36
C SER A 13 8.35 -16.37 2.24
N VAL A 14 7.42 -15.46 1.98
CA VAL A 14 7.09 -14.35 2.87
C VAL A 14 5.57 -14.27 2.98
N THR A 15 5.09 -14.08 4.19
CA THR A 15 3.66 -13.86 4.49
C THR A 15 3.49 -12.64 5.37
N SER A 16 2.30 -12.07 5.36
CA SER A 16 1.90 -10.95 6.21
C SER A 16 0.53 -11.20 6.82
N ASN A 17 0.28 -10.62 7.99
CA ASN A 17 -1.02 -10.61 8.66
C ASN A 17 -1.99 -9.58 8.09
N ILE A 18 -1.51 -8.61 7.30
CA ILE A 18 -2.29 -7.45 6.81
C ILE A 18 -2.66 -7.61 5.33
N VAL A 19 -1.69 -7.97 4.48
CA VAL A 19 -1.88 -8.08 3.04
C VAL A 19 -1.47 -9.45 2.54
N LYS A 20 -2.13 -9.93 1.48
CA LYS A 20 -1.69 -11.13 0.78
C LYS A 20 -0.44 -10.79 -0.04
N ILE A 21 0.68 -11.46 0.25
CA ILE A 21 1.93 -11.33 -0.49
C ILE A 21 1.96 -12.42 -1.56
N ASP A 22 2.02 -12.01 -2.84
CA ASP A 22 2.33 -12.90 -3.96
C ASP A 22 3.85 -12.94 -4.14
N PHE A 23 4.49 -13.81 -3.35
CA PHE A 23 5.94 -13.88 -3.23
C PHE A 23 6.57 -14.62 -4.40
N ASN A 24 7.60 -14.01 -4.99
CA ASN A 24 8.50 -14.64 -5.95
C ASN A 24 9.95 -14.40 -5.50
N LYS A 25 10.74 -15.46 -5.35
CA LYS A 25 12.11 -15.40 -4.85
C LYS A 25 13.08 -14.55 -5.68
N ASP A 26 12.75 -14.32 -6.97
CA ASP A 26 13.56 -13.54 -7.90
C ASP A 26 13.10 -12.08 -8.00
N THR A 27 12.05 -11.71 -7.26
CA THR A 27 11.56 -10.33 -7.10
C THR A 27 12.06 -9.80 -5.77
N TYR A 28 12.78 -8.67 -5.79
CA TYR A 28 13.42 -8.11 -4.61
C TYR A 28 12.73 -6.86 -4.05
N ASP A 29 11.86 -6.25 -4.84
CA ASP A 29 11.14 -5.04 -4.46
C ASP A 29 9.64 -5.26 -4.56
N TYR A 30 8.94 -4.97 -3.46
CA TYR A 30 7.49 -5.10 -3.29
C TYR A 30 6.91 -3.78 -2.84
N GLU A 31 5.74 -3.42 -3.36
CA GLU A 31 5.02 -2.20 -2.99
C GLU A 31 3.61 -2.54 -2.52
N TYR A 32 3.21 -2.00 -1.38
CA TYR A 32 1.88 -2.17 -0.81
C TYR A 32 1.35 -0.86 -0.25
N GLU A 33 0.03 -0.75 -0.23
CA GLU A 33 -0.68 0.33 0.42
C GLU A 33 -1.54 -0.26 1.53
N VAL A 34 -1.53 0.37 2.70
CA VAL A 34 -2.33 -0.04 3.86
C VAL A 34 -3.14 1.13 4.39
N SER A 35 -4.25 0.82 5.05
CA SER A 35 -5.10 1.85 5.66
C SER A 35 -4.42 2.52 6.85
N ASN A 36 -4.98 3.63 7.28
CA ASN A 36 -4.39 4.47 8.31
C ASN A 36 -4.42 3.85 9.71
N ASP A 37 -5.27 2.87 9.95
CA ASP A 37 -5.38 2.11 11.21
C ASP A 37 -4.29 1.05 11.38
N VAL A 38 -3.52 0.76 10.31
CA VAL A 38 -2.43 -0.21 10.34
C VAL A 38 -1.12 0.45 10.78
N ASP A 39 -0.77 0.32 12.04
CA ASP A 39 0.47 0.87 12.60
C ASP A 39 1.66 -0.10 12.57
N LYS A 40 1.42 -1.36 12.21
CA LYS A 40 2.43 -2.41 12.14
C LYS A 40 2.07 -3.44 11.07
N MET A 41 3.08 -3.91 10.34
CA MET A 41 2.95 -4.99 9.37
C MET A 41 3.91 -6.13 9.72
N ASP A 42 3.39 -7.21 10.32
CA ASP A 42 4.22 -8.36 10.68
C ASP A 42 4.48 -9.23 9.45
N LEU A 43 5.74 -9.19 8.98
CA LEU A 43 6.25 -10.07 7.94
C LEU A 43 6.87 -11.32 8.57
N VAL A 44 6.43 -12.49 8.11
CA VAL A 44 7.03 -13.78 8.46
C VAL A 44 7.72 -14.35 7.23
N ALA A 45 9.02 -14.56 7.33
CA ALA A 45 9.86 -15.02 6.23
C ALA A 45 10.50 -16.38 6.53
N GLN A 46 10.63 -17.21 5.49
CA GLN A 46 11.35 -18.47 5.53
C GLN A 46 12.45 -18.49 4.47
N ALA A 47 13.65 -18.91 4.81
CA ALA A 47 14.73 -19.09 3.85
C ALA A 47 14.62 -20.45 3.14
N GLU A 48 15.18 -20.56 1.93
CA GLU A 48 15.33 -21.84 1.23
C GLU A 48 16.28 -22.77 1.98
N ASP A 49 17.39 -22.23 2.49
CA ASP A 49 18.35 -22.96 3.30
C ASP A 49 18.05 -22.75 4.79
N SER A 50 17.79 -23.83 5.51
CA SER A 50 17.53 -23.80 6.96
C SER A 50 18.70 -23.27 7.80
N ASN A 51 19.92 -23.25 7.25
CA ASN A 51 21.11 -22.69 7.89
C ASN A 51 21.33 -21.21 7.60
N ALA A 52 20.52 -20.61 6.71
CA ALA A 52 20.59 -19.18 6.44
C ALA A 52 19.98 -18.38 7.60
N LYS A 53 20.59 -17.23 7.89
CA LYS A 53 20.09 -16.28 8.88
C LYS A 53 19.17 -15.28 8.20
N ILE A 54 17.98 -15.06 8.76
CA ILE A 54 17.04 -14.01 8.35
C ILE A 54 17.10 -12.88 9.36
N ASP A 55 17.17 -11.65 8.86
CA ASP A 55 17.06 -10.41 9.64
C ASP A 55 16.00 -9.52 9.00
N ILE A 56 15.01 -9.10 9.78
CA ILE A 56 13.91 -8.24 9.35
C ILE A 56 14.03 -6.91 10.06
N SER A 57 14.01 -5.81 9.33
CA SER A 57 14.08 -4.47 9.91
C SER A 57 12.81 -4.11 10.69
N ASN A 58 12.75 -2.88 11.26
CA ASN A 58 11.59 -2.40 11.98
C ASN A 58 10.31 -2.48 11.11
N GLN A 59 9.26 -3.08 11.67
CA GLN A 59 7.97 -3.32 11.03
C GLN A 59 6.86 -2.35 11.50
N THR A 60 7.19 -1.37 12.31
CA THR A 60 6.27 -0.29 12.71
C THR A 60 6.14 0.71 11.58
N LEU A 61 4.91 1.10 11.25
CA LEU A 61 4.58 1.97 10.14
C LEU A 61 4.18 3.36 10.64
N LYS A 62 4.82 4.38 10.07
CA LYS A 62 4.40 5.78 10.17
C LYS A 62 3.43 6.09 9.03
N ILE A 63 2.64 7.14 9.16
CA ILE A 63 1.85 7.67 8.04
C ILE A 63 2.78 8.01 6.86
N GLY A 64 2.36 7.70 5.64
CA GLY A 64 3.15 7.85 4.42
C GLY A 64 4.07 6.68 4.14
N GLU A 65 5.18 6.94 3.47
CA GLU A 65 6.13 5.95 2.98
C GLU A 65 6.95 5.31 4.11
N ASN A 66 7.01 3.98 4.10
CA ASN A 66 7.81 3.16 5.01
C ASN A 66 8.60 2.12 4.20
N THR A 67 9.72 1.67 4.74
CA THR A 67 10.52 0.61 4.12
C THR A 67 10.83 -0.47 5.14
N ILE A 68 10.44 -1.71 4.84
CA ILE A 68 10.83 -2.91 5.59
C ILE A 68 11.80 -3.71 4.72
N LYS A 69 12.93 -4.11 5.29
CA LYS A 69 13.94 -4.92 4.61
C LYS A 69 14.06 -6.27 5.27
N ILE A 70 14.08 -7.33 4.46
CA ILE A 70 14.39 -8.69 4.88
C ILE A 70 15.74 -9.05 4.28
N THR A 71 16.73 -9.27 5.13
CA THR A 71 18.08 -9.68 4.74
C THR A 71 18.27 -11.14 5.01
N VAL A 72 18.60 -11.92 3.98
CA VAL A 72 18.96 -13.34 4.11
C VAL A 72 20.46 -13.46 3.97
N THR A 73 21.12 -14.07 4.96
CA THR A 73 22.55 -14.32 4.95
C THR A 73 22.79 -15.83 4.95
N ALA A 74 23.32 -16.34 3.87
CA ALA A 74 23.68 -17.74 3.73
C ALA A 74 24.93 -18.11 4.57
N LYS A 75 25.17 -19.41 4.75
CA LYS A 75 26.34 -19.90 5.50
C LYS A 75 27.68 -19.46 4.91
N ASN A 76 27.78 -19.35 3.58
CA ASN A 76 28.96 -18.85 2.86
C ASN A 76 29.11 -17.31 2.92
N LYS A 77 28.23 -16.59 3.65
CA LYS A 77 28.18 -15.14 3.81
C LYS A 77 27.55 -14.37 2.63
N ASP A 78 27.06 -15.04 1.61
CA ASP A 78 26.27 -14.41 0.56
C ASP A 78 24.99 -13.82 1.17
N LYS A 79 24.61 -12.63 0.67
CA LYS A 79 23.45 -11.90 1.17
C LYS A 79 22.51 -11.53 0.04
N LYS A 80 21.21 -11.61 0.32
CA LYS A 80 20.15 -11.03 -0.49
C LYS A 80 19.26 -10.18 0.39
N VAL A 81 18.77 -9.08 -0.19
CA VAL A 81 17.87 -8.16 0.49
C VAL A 81 16.58 -8.05 -0.31
N TYR A 82 15.47 -8.25 0.34
CA TYR A 82 14.14 -8.02 -0.19
C TYR A 82 13.57 -6.77 0.46
N THR A 83 13.08 -5.84 -0.34
CA THR A 83 12.59 -4.54 0.09
C THR A 83 11.07 -4.48 -0.05
N PHE A 84 10.38 -4.09 1.01
CA PHE A 84 8.94 -3.86 1.04
C PHE A 84 8.71 -2.38 1.29
N SER A 85 8.23 -1.67 0.28
CA SER A 85 7.80 -0.27 0.36
C SER A 85 6.31 -0.24 0.71
N ILE A 86 5.99 0.32 1.86
CA ILE A 86 4.62 0.34 2.40
C ILE A 86 4.17 1.79 2.54
N ASN A 87 3.14 2.16 1.80
CA ASN A 87 2.48 3.45 1.98
C ASN A 87 1.29 3.30 2.94
N ARG A 88 1.41 3.87 4.15
CA ARG A 88 0.31 3.96 5.11
C ARG A 88 -0.48 5.22 4.86
N LYS A 89 -1.76 5.09 4.49
CA LYS A 89 -2.64 6.23 4.19
C LYS A 89 -2.75 7.19 5.36
N GLU A 90 -2.94 8.46 5.03
CA GLU A 90 -3.41 9.44 6.00
C GLU A 90 -4.90 9.22 6.31
N MET A 91 -5.33 9.69 7.47
CA MET A 91 -6.76 9.73 7.80
C MET A 91 -7.43 10.76 6.89
N GLU A 92 -8.40 10.34 6.08
CA GLU A 92 -9.26 11.29 5.40
C GLU A 92 -10.00 12.11 6.46
N LYS A 93 -9.73 13.40 6.51
CA LYS A 93 -10.53 14.32 7.31
C LYS A 93 -11.88 14.41 6.63
N GLU A 94 -12.88 13.77 7.21
CA GLU A 94 -14.28 14.02 6.87
C GLU A 94 -14.50 15.52 7.07
N ASN A 95 -14.68 16.25 5.97
CA ASN A 95 -15.06 17.65 6.01
C ASN A 95 -16.42 17.70 6.70
N GLN A 96 -16.41 17.94 8.01
CA GLN A 96 -17.61 18.42 8.69
C GLN A 96 -17.96 19.75 8.01
N ILE A 97 -19.02 19.71 7.24
CA ILE A 97 -19.74 20.89 6.85
C ILE A 97 -20.29 21.43 8.15
N ASP A 98 -19.64 22.46 8.70
CA ASP A 98 -20.22 23.31 9.74
C ASP A 98 -21.47 23.96 9.11
N GLU A 99 -22.62 23.32 9.29
CA GLU A 99 -23.90 24.01 9.23
C GLU A 99 -23.93 24.96 10.45
N LYS A 100 -23.38 26.15 10.27
CA LYS A 100 -23.73 27.27 11.12
C LYS A 100 -25.16 27.65 10.79
N ASP A 101 -26.05 27.11 11.57
CA ASP A 101 -27.35 27.67 11.82
C ASP A 101 -27.15 29.00 12.54
N ASP A 102 -27.39 30.12 11.85
CA ASP A 102 -27.69 31.38 12.51
C ASP A 102 -28.56 32.23 11.61
N ASP A 103 -29.73 32.45 12.20
CA ASP A 103 -30.62 33.60 12.07
C ASP A 103 -31.80 33.56 11.10
N VAL A 104 -32.87 33.26 11.77
CA VAL A 104 -34.26 33.63 11.55
C VAL A 104 -34.40 35.10 11.24
N ILE A 105 -34.97 35.48 10.06
CA ILE A 105 -35.76 36.70 9.89
C ILE A 105 -36.96 36.38 9.00
N PRO A 106 -38.15 36.87 9.39
CA PRO A 106 -39.39 36.50 8.75
C PRO A 106 -39.85 37.44 7.64
N ILE A 107 -40.55 36.87 6.68
CA ILE A 107 -41.65 37.38 5.87
C ILE A 107 -41.37 38.48 4.86
N SER A 108 -41.56 38.19 3.58
CA SER A 108 -42.62 38.79 2.73
C SER A 108 -42.45 38.39 1.27
N ASP A 109 -43.49 37.77 0.77
CA ASP A 109 -44.12 37.83 -0.54
C ASP A 109 -43.33 37.67 -1.86
N SER A 110 -43.77 36.60 -2.54
CA SER A 110 -43.97 36.47 -3.99
C SER A 110 -42.79 36.67 -4.94
N VAL A 111 -42.44 35.59 -5.62
CA VAL A 111 -42.52 35.37 -7.09
C VAL A 111 -41.81 34.07 -7.45
N GLU A 112 -42.53 33.18 -8.14
CA GLU A 112 -42.02 31.97 -8.79
C GLU A 112 -40.91 32.29 -9.80
N THR A 113 -39.76 31.57 -9.68
CA THR A 113 -39.01 31.19 -10.86
C THR A 113 -38.22 29.90 -10.60
N LYS A 114 -38.47 28.97 -11.45
CA LYS A 114 -37.93 27.62 -11.65
C LYS A 114 -36.42 27.48 -11.40
N LYS A 115 -36.00 26.63 -10.47
CA LYS A 115 -34.60 26.22 -10.30
C LYS A 115 -34.21 25.15 -11.32
N PRO A 116 -33.02 25.23 -11.94
CA PRO A 116 -32.41 24.05 -12.55
C PRO A 116 -31.63 23.23 -11.51
N ASN A 117 -31.87 21.92 -11.48
CA ASN A 117 -31.22 20.95 -10.67
C ASN A 117 -29.69 20.94 -10.84
N LYS A 118 -28.96 21.22 -9.75
CA LYS A 118 -27.51 20.98 -9.65
C LYS A 118 -27.20 19.68 -8.90
N THR A 119 -27.71 18.58 -9.37
CA THR A 119 -27.38 17.25 -8.84
C THR A 119 -26.77 16.38 -9.93
N GLY A 120 -25.64 16.74 -10.47
CA GLY A 120 -25.01 15.95 -11.53
C GLY A 120 -23.52 16.13 -11.71
N PHE A 121 -22.88 17.06 -10.97
CA PHE A 121 -21.50 17.44 -11.32
C PHE A 121 -20.41 16.90 -10.37
N VAL A 122 -20.77 16.30 -9.24
CA VAL A 122 -19.79 15.86 -8.24
C VAL A 122 -19.35 14.39 -8.40
N LEU A 123 -20.11 13.59 -9.16
CA LEU A 123 -19.81 12.15 -9.35
C LEU A 123 -18.82 11.86 -10.50
N LEU A 124 -18.55 12.82 -11.39
CA LEU A 124 -17.67 12.60 -12.55
C LEU A 124 -16.17 12.77 -12.25
N LEU A 125 -15.80 13.53 -11.21
CA LEU A 125 -14.38 13.76 -10.86
C LEU A 125 -13.74 12.55 -10.12
N GLY A 126 -14.51 11.77 -9.37
CA GLY A 126 -14.01 10.58 -8.68
C GLY A 126 -13.67 9.42 -9.61
N ILE A 127 -14.40 9.30 -10.74
CA ILE A 127 -14.20 8.22 -11.72
C ILE A 127 -12.96 8.48 -12.59
N LEU A 128 -12.64 9.74 -12.91
CA LEU A 128 -11.47 10.10 -13.72
C LEU A 128 -10.13 9.84 -12.97
N ILE A 129 -10.10 10.04 -11.66
CA ILE A 129 -8.90 9.79 -10.84
C ILE A 129 -8.67 8.28 -10.69
N GLY A 130 -9.72 7.48 -10.54
CA GLY A 130 -9.66 6.02 -10.48
C GLY A 130 -9.13 5.37 -11.77
N VAL A 131 -9.51 5.90 -12.94
CA VAL A 131 -9.06 5.42 -14.26
C VAL A 131 -7.59 5.75 -14.50
N MET A 132 -7.10 6.94 -14.10
CA MET A 132 -5.68 7.30 -14.26
C MET A 132 -4.74 6.41 -13.44
N ILE A 133 -5.15 5.96 -12.26
CA ILE A 133 -4.33 5.09 -11.40
C ILE A 133 -4.23 3.69 -12.02
N ILE A 134 -5.31 3.18 -12.60
CA ILE A 134 -5.34 1.86 -13.27
C ILE A 134 -4.43 1.87 -14.51
N ASP A 135 -4.43 2.95 -15.31
CA ASP A 135 -3.56 3.06 -16.49
C ASP A 135 -2.07 3.14 -16.11
N LEU A 136 -1.74 3.80 -15.00
CA LEU A 136 -0.34 3.88 -14.52
C LEU A 136 0.20 2.52 -14.06
N VAL A 137 -0.65 1.71 -13.42
CA VAL A 137 -0.31 0.35 -12.97
C VAL A 137 -0.15 -0.59 -14.17
N ILE A 138 -1.02 -0.47 -15.19
CA ILE A 138 -0.95 -1.29 -16.41
C ILE A 138 0.28 -0.93 -17.26
N MET A 139 0.63 0.37 -17.38
CA MET A 139 1.84 0.79 -18.10
C MET A 139 3.13 0.31 -17.42
N LYS A 140 3.18 0.32 -16.09
CA LYS A 140 4.34 -0.20 -15.35
C LYS A 140 4.51 -1.71 -15.55
N LYS A 141 3.40 -2.47 -15.56
CA LYS A 141 3.42 -3.93 -15.77
C LYS A 141 3.86 -4.35 -17.18
N ASN A 142 3.61 -3.51 -18.21
CA ASN A 142 4.04 -3.79 -19.58
C ASN A 142 5.51 -3.45 -19.87
N LYS A 143 6.17 -2.64 -19.02
CA LYS A 143 7.57 -2.27 -19.22
C LYS A 143 8.55 -3.38 -18.83
N TYR A 144 8.08 -4.40 -18.11
CA TYR A 144 8.90 -5.55 -17.65
C TYR A 144 8.66 -6.84 -18.44
N LYS A 145 7.96 -6.77 -19.59
CA LYS A 145 7.70 -7.93 -20.47
C LYS A 145 8.49 -7.88 -21.80
N LYS A 146 9.70 -7.30 -21.80
CA LYS A 146 10.62 -7.44 -22.94
C LYS A 146 11.96 -7.99 -22.48
#